data_abd3487dd204cd9e51ea0b42fab851b2
#
_entry.id   abd3487dd204cd9e51ea0b42fab851b2
#
_cell.length_a   1.000
_cell.length_b   1.000
_cell.length_c   1.000
_cell.angle_alpha   90.00
_cell.angle_beta   90.00
_cell.angle_gamma   90.00
#
_symmetry.space_group_name_H-M   'P 1'
#
loop_
_entity.id
_entity.type
_entity.pdbx_description
1 polymer ?
#
loop_
_entity_poly.entity_id
_entity_poly.type
_entity_poly.pdbx_seq_one_letter_code
_entity_poly.pdbx_strand_id
1 'polypeptide(L)'
;MKQETLERWRKKYRVHHRFHQGQPAEMPRAEMRFMDSLMRRLAVMWVCQAAALALGLYFFGWIGGLVGFALGTLGGHFYAAWLLKPLEALDAATEAIGRGELDHRVTVDRPDELGLLGQRFNWMAEDLQALLDGKRALLLSISHELRSPLTRARTHAELMEPGASRDGLIGELSQMRELTSALLESERLAAGRSALKPKACDLARLAGGFKRDGLRIDCDDDLPSLKLDPLRMQLLMRNLINNALHHNDPHKGTVVLRVAKEGAGIRLVVRDFGRGVPETAIGQLGEPFFQPPGAGPRPEGGVGLGLTLCQLIAAAHGSRLELRNENPGFEASLILM
;
A
#
# COMPACT_ATOMS: atom_id res chain seq x y z
N MET A 1 9.50 22.23 20.44
CA MET A 1 9.04 20.84 20.26
C MET A 1 9.91 19.99 19.31
N LYS A 2 11.06 20.50 18.83
CA LYS A 2 11.83 19.86 17.74
C LYS A 2 13.12 19.14 18.17
N GLN A 3 13.73 19.47 19.30
CA GLN A 3 14.98 18.82 19.73
C GLN A 3 14.75 17.55 20.55
N GLU A 4 13.75 17.51 21.42
CA GLU A 4 13.45 16.31 22.23
C GLU A 4 13.00 15.11 21.41
N THR A 5 12.23 15.34 20.32
CA THR A 5 11.78 14.26 19.41
C THR A 5 12.98 13.70 18.63
N LEU A 6 13.90 14.56 18.19
CA LEU A 6 15.13 14.14 17.50
C LEU A 6 16.10 13.41 18.44
N GLU A 7 16.19 13.81 19.69
CA GLU A 7 17.04 13.14 20.68
C GLU A 7 16.45 11.78 21.12
N ARG A 8 15.13 11.67 21.30
CA ARG A 8 14.46 10.37 21.51
C ARG A 8 14.68 9.45 20.31
N TRP A 9 14.56 9.98 19.10
CA TRP A 9 14.81 9.23 17.87
C TRP A 9 16.28 8.79 17.76
N ARG A 10 17.25 9.68 18.01
CA ARG A 10 18.69 9.35 18.03
C ARG A 10 19.05 8.35 19.13
N LYS A 11 18.39 8.40 20.32
CA LYS A 11 18.63 7.47 21.42
C LYS A 11 18.07 6.08 21.09
N LYS A 12 16.88 5.99 20.50
CA LYS A 12 16.25 4.75 20.02
C LYS A 12 17.07 4.11 18.88
N TYR A 13 17.52 4.90 17.92
CA TYR A 13 18.34 4.43 16.79
C TYR A 13 19.76 4.02 17.20
N ARG A 14 20.36 4.66 18.20
CA ARG A 14 21.72 4.34 18.68
C ARG A 14 21.80 2.99 19.37
N VAL A 15 20.71 2.52 19.96
CA VAL A 15 20.60 1.19 20.57
C VAL A 15 20.52 0.11 19.49
N HIS A 16 19.81 0.35 18.36
CA HIS A 16 19.69 -0.61 17.27
C HIS A 16 20.91 -0.65 16.33
N HIS A 17 21.58 0.46 16.10
CA HIS A 17 22.78 0.50 15.23
C HIS A 17 23.99 -0.28 15.77
N ARG A 18 24.03 -0.64 17.05
CA ARG A 18 25.07 -1.55 17.58
C ARG A 18 24.96 -2.99 17.11
N PHE A 19 23.80 -3.40 16.61
CA PHE A 19 23.60 -4.77 16.06
C PHE A 19 23.97 -4.90 14.58
N HIS A 20 24.12 -3.78 13.83
CA HIS A 20 24.43 -3.80 12.40
C HIS A 20 25.90 -3.54 12.04
N GLN A 21 26.76 -3.28 13.01
CA GLN A 21 28.20 -3.28 12.75
C GLN A 21 28.73 -4.72 12.91
N GLY A 22 28.79 -5.41 11.78
CA GLY A 22 29.41 -6.68 11.43
C GLY A 22 30.46 -7.30 12.34
N GLN A 23 30.26 -7.31 13.65
CA GLN A 23 30.94 -8.28 14.52
C GLN A 23 30.16 -9.60 14.38
N PRO A 24 30.84 -10.72 14.07
CA PRO A 24 30.23 -12.04 14.20
C PRO A 24 29.70 -12.11 15.62
N ALA A 25 28.35 -12.04 15.77
CA ALA A 25 27.74 -12.28 17.05
C ALA A 25 28.14 -13.71 17.43
N GLU A 26 29.07 -13.84 18.36
CA GLU A 26 29.20 -15.09 19.10
C GLU A 26 27.80 -15.42 19.58
N MET A 27 27.20 -16.48 19.02
CA MET A 27 25.88 -16.94 19.46
C MET A 27 25.93 -17.05 20.97
N PRO A 28 25.08 -16.31 21.71
CA PRO A 28 25.09 -16.42 23.16
C PRO A 28 24.95 -17.89 23.50
N ARG A 29 25.70 -18.39 24.47
CA ARG A 29 25.59 -19.79 24.95
C ARG A 29 24.15 -20.21 25.29
N ALA A 30 23.24 -19.27 25.48
CA ALA A 30 21.80 -19.45 25.57
C ALA A 30 21.20 -19.99 24.25
N GLU A 31 21.66 -19.58 23.06
CA GLU A 31 21.11 -20.03 21.76
C GLU A 31 21.48 -21.48 21.46
N MET A 32 22.67 -21.95 21.87
CA MET A 32 23.05 -23.36 21.77
C MET A 32 22.23 -24.27 22.69
N ARG A 33 21.80 -23.77 23.86
CA ARG A 33 20.88 -24.50 24.75
C ARG A 33 19.46 -24.63 24.20
N PHE A 34 19.06 -23.75 23.30
CA PHE A 34 17.73 -23.76 22.70
C PHE A 34 17.58 -24.79 21.58
N MET A 35 18.55 -24.90 20.66
CA MET A 35 18.52 -25.90 19.58
C MET A 35 18.48 -27.33 20.13
N ASP A 36 19.03 -27.55 21.33
CA ASP A 36 18.91 -28.78 22.08
C ASP A 36 17.47 -29.07 22.59
N SER A 37 16.59 -28.07 22.71
CA SER A 37 15.27 -28.27 23.32
C SER A 37 14.27 -28.91 22.38
N LEU A 38 14.21 -28.47 21.11
CA LEU A 38 13.31 -29.05 20.08
C LEU A 38 13.73 -30.47 19.74
N MET A 39 15.05 -30.67 19.51
CA MET A 39 15.60 -32.00 19.24
C MET A 39 15.42 -32.96 20.40
N ARG A 40 15.60 -32.51 21.65
CA ARG A 40 15.29 -33.32 22.84
C ARG A 40 13.82 -33.69 22.93
N ARG A 41 12.90 -32.77 22.63
CA ARG A 41 11.45 -33.05 22.65
C ARG A 41 11.06 -34.07 21.58
N LEU A 42 11.64 -33.97 20.37
CA LEU A 42 11.44 -34.98 19.33
C LEU A 42 12.03 -36.33 19.73
N ALA A 43 13.24 -36.35 20.31
CA ALA A 43 13.87 -37.56 20.79
C ALA A 43 13.04 -38.23 21.88
N VAL A 44 12.50 -37.47 22.88
CA VAL A 44 11.60 -37.99 23.92
C VAL A 44 10.35 -38.62 23.29
N MET A 45 9.76 -37.98 22.29
CA MET A 45 8.61 -38.54 21.58
C MET A 45 8.91 -39.93 20.98
N TRP A 46 10.07 -40.06 20.28
CA TRP A 46 10.52 -41.33 19.70
C TRP A 46 10.78 -42.41 20.77
N VAL A 47 11.40 -42.02 21.87
CA VAL A 47 11.62 -42.92 23.00
C VAL A 47 10.32 -43.40 23.63
N CYS A 48 9.34 -42.50 23.85
CA CYS A 48 8.01 -42.86 24.35
C CYS A 48 7.27 -43.81 23.40
N GLN A 49 7.36 -43.60 22.09
CA GLN A 49 6.76 -44.46 21.08
C GLN A 49 7.39 -45.86 21.08
N ALA A 50 8.72 -45.96 21.16
CA ALA A 50 9.45 -47.21 21.24
C ALA A 50 9.11 -47.98 22.53
N ALA A 51 9.01 -47.28 23.68
CA ALA A 51 8.62 -47.85 24.94
C ALA A 51 7.20 -48.39 24.93
N ALA A 52 6.24 -47.64 24.35
CA ALA A 52 4.83 -48.10 24.18
C ALA A 52 4.75 -49.39 23.36
N LEU A 53 5.50 -49.43 22.23
CA LEU A 53 5.59 -50.63 21.39
C LEU A 53 6.15 -51.84 22.19
N ALA A 54 7.28 -51.66 22.88
CA ALA A 54 7.95 -52.70 23.64
C ALA A 54 7.05 -53.22 24.78
N LEU A 55 6.40 -52.32 25.53
CA LEU A 55 5.47 -52.69 26.61
C LEU A 55 4.26 -53.47 26.08
N GLY A 56 3.69 -53.02 24.97
CA GLY A 56 2.57 -53.70 24.30
C GLY A 56 2.93 -55.11 23.86
N LEU A 57 4.10 -55.28 23.21
CA LEU A 57 4.63 -56.60 22.81
C LEU A 57 4.88 -57.52 24.03
N TYR A 58 5.41 -56.97 25.11
CA TYR A 58 5.75 -57.75 26.29
C TYR A 58 4.49 -58.28 27.03
N PHE A 59 3.48 -57.44 27.25
CA PHE A 59 2.32 -57.78 28.06
C PHE A 59 1.18 -58.47 27.26
N PHE A 60 0.99 -58.11 26.01
CA PHE A 60 -0.16 -58.53 25.21
C PHE A 60 0.20 -59.19 23.88
N GLY A 61 1.47 -59.58 23.71
CA GLY A 61 1.95 -60.15 22.46
C GLY A 61 1.80 -59.23 21.26
N TRP A 62 1.72 -59.78 20.06
CA TRP A 62 1.71 -59.01 18.82
C TRP A 62 0.49 -58.07 18.66
N ILE A 63 -0.70 -58.40 19.23
CA ILE A 63 -1.86 -57.52 19.23
C ILE A 63 -1.62 -56.28 20.08
N GLY A 64 -1.05 -56.46 21.27
CA GLY A 64 -0.68 -55.34 22.13
C GLY A 64 0.40 -54.44 21.53
N GLY A 65 1.32 -55.04 20.77
CA GLY A 65 2.31 -54.27 19.99
C GLY A 65 1.67 -53.41 18.93
N LEU A 66 0.69 -53.91 18.18
CA LEU A 66 -0.06 -53.13 17.16
C LEU A 66 -0.84 -51.97 17.79
N VAL A 67 -1.54 -52.22 18.90
CA VAL A 67 -2.29 -51.19 19.61
C VAL A 67 -1.34 -50.12 20.18
N GLY A 68 -0.21 -50.53 20.80
CA GLY A 68 0.81 -49.62 21.30
C GLY A 68 1.44 -48.76 20.22
N PHE A 69 1.70 -49.35 19.06
CA PHE A 69 2.20 -48.62 17.88
C PHE A 69 1.16 -47.59 17.37
N ALA A 70 -0.10 -48.01 17.22
CA ALA A 70 -1.18 -47.12 16.78
C ALA A 70 -1.40 -45.93 17.74
N LEU A 71 -1.44 -46.19 19.04
CA LEU A 71 -1.57 -45.12 20.06
C LEU A 71 -0.34 -44.18 20.07
N GLY A 72 0.86 -44.75 19.97
CA GLY A 72 2.09 -43.98 19.91
C GLY A 72 2.18 -43.06 18.67
N THR A 73 1.80 -43.59 17.49
CA THR A 73 1.77 -42.80 16.26
C THR A 73 0.71 -41.71 16.29
N LEU A 74 -0.49 -42.00 16.82
CA LEU A 74 -1.56 -41.03 17.00
C LEU A 74 -1.14 -39.91 17.97
N GLY A 75 -0.62 -40.27 19.14
CA GLY A 75 -0.11 -39.32 20.11
C GLY A 75 1.05 -38.48 19.57
N GLY A 76 1.96 -39.10 18.83
CA GLY A 76 3.06 -38.42 18.16
C GLY A 76 2.60 -37.42 17.11
N HIS A 77 1.55 -37.79 16.35
CA HIS A 77 0.94 -36.88 15.36
C HIS A 77 0.33 -35.64 16.03
N PHE A 78 -0.47 -35.83 17.07
CA PHE A 78 -1.06 -34.72 17.82
C PHE A 78 0.02 -33.83 18.47
N TYR A 79 1.06 -34.43 19.04
CA TYR A 79 2.17 -33.70 19.63
C TYR A 79 2.95 -32.88 18.58
N ALA A 80 3.24 -33.46 17.41
CA ALA A 80 3.88 -32.77 16.31
C ALA A 80 3.03 -31.61 15.78
N ALA A 81 1.72 -31.82 15.59
CA ALA A 81 0.79 -30.75 15.18
C ALA A 81 0.77 -29.60 16.20
N TRP A 82 0.70 -29.93 17.51
CA TRP A 82 0.77 -28.91 18.57
C TRP A 82 2.11 -28.18 18.60
N LEU A 83 3.22 -28.89 18.35
CA LEU A 83 4.56 -28.32 18.32
C LEU A 83 4.75 -27.33 17.17
N LEU A 84 4.16 -27.64 15.99
CA LEU A 84 4.31 -26.85 14.76
C LEU A 84 3.27 -25.75 14.60
N LYS A 85 2.20 -25.76 15.41
CA LYS A 85 1.13 -24.75 15.33
C LYS A 85 1.62 -23.29 15.30
N PRO A 86 2.69 -22.86 16.01
CA PRO A 86 3.21 -21.49 15.91
C PRO A 86 3.74 -21.10 14.53
N LEU A 87 4.10 -22.08 13.68
CA LEU A 87 4.53 -21.78 12.31
C LEU A 87 3.37 -21.26 11.45
N GLU A 88 2.16 -21.77 11.66
CA GLU A 88 0.94 -21.26 10.99
C GLU A 88 0.68 -19.80 11.38
N ALA A 89 0.90 -19.46 12.66
CA ALA A 89 0.75 -18.07 13.13
C ALA A 89 1.82 -17.14 12.54
N LEU A 90 3.05 -17.64 12.34
CA LEU A 90 4.12 -16.89 11.68
C LEU A 90 3.84 -16.69 10.18
N ASP A 91 3.32 -17.72 9.52
CA ASP A 91 2.94 -17.66 8.10
C ASP A 91 1.82 -16.62 7.90
N ALA A 92 0.75 -16.71 8.69
CA ALA A 92 -0.35 -15.75 8.68
C ALA A 92 0.12 -14.30 8.97
N ALA A 93 1.06 -14.15 9.91
CA ALA A 93 1.63 -12.84 10.23
C ALA A 93 2.50 -12.29 9.11
N THR A 94 3.25 -13.16 8.42
CA THR A 94 4.06 -12.78 7.26
C THR A 94 3.17 -12.31 6.11
N GLU A 95 2.06 -13.02 5.87
CA GLU A 95 1.07 -12.64 4.86
C GLU A 95 0.37 -11.32 5.22
N ALA A 96 0.02 -11.12 6.49
CA ALA A 96 -0.57 -9.87 6.97
C ALA A 96 0.37 -8.67 6.75
N ILE A 97 1.68 -8.82 7.09
CA ILE A 97 2.68 -7.79 6.82
C ILE A 97 2.85 -7.55 5.31
N GLY A 98 2.83 -8.61 4.49
CA GLY A 98 2.86 -8.50 3.03
C GLY A 98 1.67 -7.71 2.46
N ARG A 99 0.51 -7.76 3.11
CA ARG A 99 -0.67 -6.92 2.79
C ARG A 99 -0.59 -5.50 3.35
N GLY A 100 0.48 -5.16 4.08
CA GLY A 100 0.66 -3.84 4.70
C GLY A 100 0.04 -3.69 6.10
N GLU A 101 -0.44 -4.76 6.71
CA GLU A 101 -0.99 -4.79 8.08
C GLU A 101 0.17 -4.87 9.10
N LEU A 102 0.93 -3.79 9.22
CA LEU A 102 2.17 -3.75 10.01
C LEU A 102 1.96 -3.84 11.53
N ASP A 103 0.74 -3.68 12.00
CA ASP A 103 0.38 -3.78 13.43
C ASP A 103 0.22 -5.24 13.88
N HIS A 104 0.20 -6.19 12.93
CA HIS A 104 0.05 -7.60 13.26
C HIS A 104 1.26 -8.11 14.03
N ARG A 105 1.02 -8.84 15.14
CA ARG A 105 2.06 -9.43 15.98
C ARG A 105 1.75 -10.89 16.25
N VAL A 106 2.80 -11.69 16.29
CA VAL A 106 2.72 -13.10 16.69
C VAL A 106 2.73 -13.20 18.22
N THR A 107 1.81 -13.97 18.76
CA THR A 107 1.77 -14.26 20.20
C THR A 107 2.95 -15.17 20.58
N VAL A 108 3.74 -14.76 21.56
CA VAL A 108 4.95 -15.47 21.99
C VAL A 108 4.75 -16.01 23.41
N ASP A 109 4.16 -17.20 23.49
CA ASP A 109 3.83 -17.84 24.79
C ASP A 109 4.78 -19.00 25.13
N ARG A 110 5.87 -19.17 24.35
CA ARG A 110 6.76 -20.32 24.48
C ARG A 110 8.20 -19.90 24.77
N PRO A 111 8.88 -20.57 25.72
CA PRO A 111 10.30 -20.33 26.02
C PRO A 111 11.22 -21.24 25.18
N ASP A 112 10.93 -21.47 23.90
CA ASP A 112 11.70 -22.33 23.01
C ASP A 112 12.11 -21.59 21.72
N GLU A 113 12.75 -22.30 20.78
CA GLU A 113 13.27 -21.75 19.52
C GLU A 113 12.17 -21.10 18.69
N LEU A 114 10.95 -21.65 18.71
CA LEU A 114 9.81 -21.09 17.99
C LEU A 114 9.33 -19.80 18.67
N GLY A 115 9.36 -19.74 19.99
CA GLY A 115 9.09 -18.51 20.73
C GLY A 115 10.10 -17.41 20.41
N LEU A 116 11.41 -17.76 20.38
CA LEU A 116 12.46 -16.82 19.98
C LEU A 116 12.28 -16.34 18.54
N LEU A 117 11.90 -17.23 17.62
CA LEU A 117 11.60 -16.87 16.23
C LEU A 117 10.42 -15.87 16.15
N GLY A 118 9.35 -16.10 16.90
CA GLY A 118 8.22 -15.18 17.01
C GLY A 118 8.63 -13.80 17.54
N GLN A 119 9.50 -13.74 18.56
CA GLN A 119 10.04 -12.48 19.07
C GLN A 119 10.85 -11.73 18.01
N ARG A 120 11.76 -12.42 17.32
CA ARG A 120 12.58 -11.83 16.24
C ARG A 120 11.71 -11.30 15.12
N PHE A 121 10.65 -12.03 14.75
CA PHE A 121 9.66 -11.59 13.79
C PHE A 121 8.95 -10.31 14.25
N ASN A 122 8.50 -10.23 15.51
CA ASN A 122 7.85 -9.05 16.05
C ASN A 122 8.78 -7.82 16.07
N TRP A 123 10.06 -7.99 16.39
CA TRP A 123 11.05 -6.92 16.31
C TRP A 123 11.26 -6.45 14.87
N MET A 124 11.40 -7.37 13.91
CA MET A 124 11.50 -7.02 12.49
C MET A 124 10.27 -6.23 12.03
N ALA A 125 9.07 -6.64 12.43
CA ALA A 125 7.83 -5.93 12.11
C ALA A 125 7.79 -4.52 12.74
N GLU A 126 8.27 -4.36 13.99
CA GLU A 126 8.38 -3.06 14.66
C GLU A 126 9.39 -2.15 13.95
N ASP A 127 10.55 -2.67 13.58
CA ASP A 127 11.59 -1.91 12.87
C ASP A 127 11.10 -1.45 11.49
N LEU A 128 10.42 -2.34 10.74
CA LEU A 128 9.83 -2.01 9.46
C LEU A 128 8.77 -0.91 9.59
N GLN A 129 7.88 -1.03 10.58
CA GLN A 129 6.86 -0.03 10.87
C GLN A 129 7.51 1.33 11.22
N ALA A 130 8.50 1.33 12.12
CA ALA A 130 9.22 2.55 12.51
C ALA A 130 9.95 3.20 11.34
N LEU A 131 10.53 2.41 10.43
CA LEU A 131 11.20 2.90 9.23
C LEU A 131 10.21 3.56 8.27
N LEU A 132 9.06 2.92 8.03
CA LEU A 132 8.02 3.48 7.17
C LEU A 132 7.38 4.73 7.76
N ASP A 133 7.13 4.76 9.06
CA ASP A 133 6.61 5.94 9.76
C ASP A 133 7.63 7.08 9.75
N GLY A 134 8.92 6.77 9.93
CA GLY A 134 10.01 7.74 9.79
C GLY A 134 10.11 8.32 8.38
N LYS A 135 10.02 7.48 7.35
CA LYS A 135 9.95 7.92 5.94
C LYS A 135 8.78 8.88 5.71
N ARG A 136 7.58 8.51 6.18
CA ARG A 136 6.37 9.35 6.06
C ARG A 136 6.54 10.70 6.77
N ALA A 137 7.04 10.69 8.00
CA ALA A 137 7.28 11.91 8.78
C ALA A 137 8.28 12.84 8.10
N LEU A 138 9.35 12.27 7.50
CA LEU A 138 10.35 13.02 6.74
C LEU A 138 9.72 13.68 5.50
N LEU A 139 8.95 12.94 4.71
CA LEU A 139 8.30 13.47 3.51
C LEU A 139 7.29 14.57 3.85
N LEU A 140 6.52 14.41 4.93
CA LEU A 140 5.62 15.45 5.44
C LEU A 140 6.38 16.70 5.85
N SER A 141 7.50 16.55 6.56
CA SER A 141 8.34 17.68 6.99
C SER A 141 8.93 18.43 5.78
N ILE A 142 9.52 17.69 4.82
CA ILE A 142 10.08 18.27 3.60
C ILE A 142 9.03 19.09 2.85
N SER A 143 7.82 18.58 2.72
CA SER A 143 6.76 19.30 2.02
C SER A 143 6.31 20.57 2.71
N HIS A 144 6.22 20.55 4.03
CA HIS A 144 5.93 21.76 4.77
C HIS A 144 7.05 22.80 4.59
N GLU A 145 8.30 22.36 4.62
CA GLU A 145 9.46 23.23 4.44
C GLU A 145 9.61 23.73 2.98
N LEU A 146 9.19 22.96 1.98
CA LEU A 146 9.21 23.39 0.58
C LEU A 146 8.06 24.36 0.23
N ARG A 147 6.90 24.23 0.87
CA ARG A 147 5.74 25.09 0.59
C ARG A 147 6.04 26.56 0.81
N SER A 148 6.74 26.89 1.88
CA SER A 148 7.07 28.29 2.23
C SER A 148 8.00 28.97 1.21
N PRO A 149 9.17 28.41 0.80
CA PRO A 149 10.02 29.03 -0.20
C PRO A 149 9.33 29.09 -1.58
N LEU A 150 8.58 28.07 -1.99
CA LEU A 150 7.83 28.09 -3.25
C LEU A 150 6.77 29.20 -3.26
N THR A 151 6.06 29.41 -2.15
CA THR A 151 5.09 30.50 -2.04
C THR A 151 5.79 31.86 -2.13
N ARG A 152 6.92 32.06 -1.44
CA ARG A 152 7.69 33.31 -1.53
C ARG A 152 8.25 33.56 -2.94
N ALA A 153 8.82 32.51 -3.57
CA ALA A 153 9.31 32.61 -4.93
C ALA A 153 8.21 32.99 -5.92
N ARG A 154 7.01 32.40 -5.76
CA ARG A 154 5.85 32.76 -6.56
C ARG A 154 5.42 34.21 -6.34
N THR A 155 5.36 34.67 -5.09
CA THR A 155 5.05 36.09 -4.79
C THR A 155 6.06 37.03 -5.44
N HIS A 156 7.35 36.70 -5.40
CA HIS A 156 8.38 37.49 -6.08
C HIS A 156 8.20 37.48 -7.60
N ALA A 157 7.88 36.33 -8.19
CA ALA A 157 7.59 36.23 -9.62
C ALA A 157 6.35 37.05 -10.02
N GLU A 158 5.30 37.04 -9.20
CA GLU A 158 4.08 37.83 -9.44
C GLU A 158 4.31 39.35 -9.36
N LEU A 159 5.36 39.81 -8.67
CA LEU A 159 5.79 41.22 -8.59
C LEU A 159 6.69 41.65 -9.76
N MET A 160 7.14 40.71 -10.60
CA MET A 160 7.94 41.05 -11.79
C MET A 160 7.06 41.71 -12.86
N GLU A 161 7.67 42.49 -13.77
CA GLU A 161 6.95 43.03 -14.93
C GLU A 161 6.33 41.90 -15.77
N PRO A 162 5.10 42.08 -16.30
CA PRO A 162 4.45 41.10 -17.17
C PRO A 162 5.31 40.76 -18.40
N GLY A 163 5.50 39.47 -18.65
CA GLY A 163 6.30 38.98 -19.76
C GLY A 163 6.51 37.46 -19.72
N ALA A 164 6.96 36.90 -20.85
CA ALA A 164 7.11 35.44 -21.01
C ALA A 164 7.98 34.79 -19.91
N SER A 165 9.04 35.49 -19.46
CA SER A 165 9.93 34.97 -18.39
C SER A 165 9.21 34.87 -17.04
N ARG A 166 8.38 35.87 -16.69
CA ARG A 166 7.54 35.84 -15.48
C ARG A 166 6.53 34.70 -15.54
N ASP A 167 5.82 34.60 -16.65
CA ASP A 167 4.77 33.58 -16.81
C ASP A 167 5.36 32.17 -16.81
N GLY A 168 6.52 31.97 -17.45
CA GLY A 168 7.28 30.73 -17.38
C GLY A 168 7.70 30.37 -15.95
N LEU A 169 8.24 31.33 -15.19
CA LEU A 169 8.65 31.10 -13.80
C LEU A 169 7.46 30.75 -12.90
N ILE A 170 6.33 31.43 -13.05
CA ILE A 170 5.08 31.13 -12.34
C ILE A 170 4.59 29.70 -12.68
N GLY A 171 4.71 29.30 -13.94
CA GLY A 171 4.40 27.95 -14.42
C GLY A 171 5.26 26.89 -13.72
N GLU A 172 6.59 27.05 -13.73
CA GLU A 172 7.52 26.13 -13.08
C GLU A 172 7.29 26.01 -11.56
N LEU A 173 7.07 27.12 -10.87
CA LEU A 173 6.78 27.13 -9.44
C LEU A 173 5.45 26.44 -9.11
N SER A 174 4.46 26.57 -9.98
CA SER A 174 3.17 25.89 -9.86
C SER A 174 3.34 24.38 -10.03
N GLN A 175 4.14 23.98 -11.02
CA GLN A 175 4.49 22.57 -11.26
C GLN A 175 5.22 21.94 -10.08
N MET A 176 6.23 22.62 -9.50
CA MET A 176 6.94 22.13 -8.30
C MET A 176 5.99 21.95 -7.12
N ARG A 177 5.03 22.84 -6.93
CA ARG A 177 4.04 22.73 -5.85
C ARG A 177 3.10 21.53 -6.08
N GLU A 178 2.66 21.30 -7.31
CA GLU A 178 1.82 20.15 -7.67
C GLU A 178 2.58 18.84 -7.47
N LEU A 179 3.83 18.74 -7.92
CA LEU A 179 4.73 17.61 -7.68
C LEU A 179 4.80 17.24 -6.21
N THR A 180 5.15 18.22 -5.39
CA THR A 180 5.33 18.02 -3.95
C THR A 180 4.03 17.55 -3.31
N SER A 181 2.89 18.13 -3.72
CA SER A 181 1.57 17.76 -3.22
C SER A 181 1.16 16.35 -3.66
N ALA A 182 1.40 15.98 -4.91
CA ALA A 182 1.09 14.66 -5.45
C ALA A 182 1.94 13.56 -4.81
N LEU A 183 3.23 13.80 -4.60
CA LEU A 183 4.14 12.87 -3.92
C LEU A 183 3.68 12.58 -2.49
N LEU A 184 3.32 13.61 -1.72
CA LEU A 184 2.80 13.44 -0.38
C LEU A 184 1.51 12.68 -0.33
N GLU A 185 0.63 12.97 -1.28
CA GLU A 185 -0.66 12.32 -1.35
C GLU A 185 -0.52 10.85 -1.71
N SER A 186 0.41 10.51 -2.63
CA SER A 186 0.71 9.13 -2.97
C SER A 186 1.26 8.34 -1.76
N GLU A 187 2.16 8.93 -0.98
CA GLU A 187 2.68 8.30 0.23
C GLU A 187 1.61 8.11 1.33
N ARG A 188 0.66 9.06 1.44
CA ARG A 188 -0.48 8.90 2.37
C ARG A 188 -1.40 7.76 1.94
N LEU A 189 -1.69 7.64 0.66
CA LEU A 189 -2.57 6.62 0.11
C LEU A 189 -1.91 5.23 0.09
N ALA A 190 -0.59 5.15 -0.04
CA ALA A 190 0.16 3.90 0.10
C ALA A 190 -0.02 3.24 1.49
N ALA A 191 -0.48 4.01 2.50
CA ALA A 191 -0.88 3.47 3.81
C ALA A 191 -2.23 2.71 3.79
N GLY A 192 -2.89 2.61 2.63
CA GLY A 192 -4.12 1.86 2.44
C GLY A 192 -5.38 2.53 3.00
N ARG A 193 -6.40 1.73 3.27
CA ARG A 193 -7.74 2.21 3.72
C ARG A 193 -7.73 3.07 4.97
N SER A 194 -6.76 2.91 5.86
CA SER A 194 -6.64 3.71 7.08
C SER A 194 -6.38 5.20 6.83
N ALA A 195 -5.94 5.57 5.63
CA ALA A 195 -5.71 6.96 5.23
C ALA A 195 -6.98 7.70 4.79
N LEU A 196 -8.09 7.00 4.56
CA LEU A 196 -9.35 7.56 4.11
C LEU A 196 -10.18 8.12 5.27
N LYS A 197 -10.97 9.14 4.96
CA LYS A 197 -12.02 9.68 5.83
C LYS A 197 -13.39 9.50 5.17
N PRO A 198 -13.94 8.27 5.13
CA PRO A 198 -15.15 7.98 4.39
C PRO A 198 -16.36 8.68 5.02
N LYS A 199 -17.17 9.30 4.18
CA LYS A 199 -18.43 9.95 4.51
C LYS A 199 -19.48 9.55 3.48
N ALA A 200 -20.75 9.76 3.78
CA ALA A 200 -21.79 9.68 2.78
C ALA A 200 -21.48 10.70 1.66
N CYS A 201 -21.25 10.22 0.45
CA CYS A 201 -20.83 11.00 -0.71
C CYS A 201 -21.85 10.86 -1.83
N ASP A 202 -22.36 11.98 -2.29
CA ASP A 202 -23.18 12.10 -3.49
C ASP A 202 -22.25 12.43 -4.66
N LEU A 203 -22.01 11.44 -5.53
CA LEU A 203 -21.10 11.57 -6.66
C LEU A 203 -21.66 12.48 -7.77
N ALA A 204 -22.97 12.54 -7.97
CA ALA A 204 -23.59 13.45 -8.94
C ALA A 204 -23.36 14.91 -8.52
N ARG A 205 -23.58 15.22 -7.25
CA ARG A 205 -23.31 16.57 -6.69
C ARG A 205 -21.83 16.92 -6.81
N LEU A 206 -20.94 15.96 -6.55
CA LEU A 206 -19.49 16.15 -6.64
C LEU A 206 -19.07 16.41 -8.09
N ALA A 207 -19.61 15.63 -9.05
CA ALA A 207 -19.37 15.79 -10.49
C ALA A 207 -19.87 17.15 -10.99
N GLY A 208 -21.04 17.60 -10.54
CA GLY A 208 -21.61 18.92 -10.88
C GLY A 208 -20.70 20.09 -10.53
N GLY A 209 -19.82 19.95 -9.52
CA GLY A 209 -18.82 20.95 -9.15
C GLY A 209 -17.70 21.16 -10.20
N PHE A 210 -17.57 20.28 -11.20
CA PHE A 210 -16.56 20.39 -12.28
C PHE A 210 -17.08 21.05 -13.56
N LYS A 211 -18.30 21.59 -13.55
CA LYS A 211 -18.92 22.23 -14.73
C LYS A 211 -17.97 23.32 -15.29
N ARG A 212 -17.55 23.15 -16.54
CA ARG A 212 -16.67 24.07 -17.28
C ARG A 212 -16.74 23.83 -18.79
N ASP A 213 -16.22 24.75 -19.56
CA ASP A 213 -16.16 24.63 -21.04
C ASP A 213 -15.34 23.43 -21.47
N GLY A 214 -15.75 22.74 -22.51
CA GLY A 214 -15.10 21.54 -23.04
C GLY A 214 -15.41 20.26 -22.29
N LEU A 215 -16.25 20.30 -21.22
CA LEU A 215 -16.65 19.14 -20.43
C LEU A 215 -18.18 18.97 -20.42
N ARG A 216 -18.67 17.82 -20.84
CA ARG A 216 -20.05 17.38 -20.66
C ARG A 216 -20.14 16.46 -19.44
N ILE A 217 -21.11 16.71 -18.58
CA ILE A 217 -21.36 15.92 -17.39
C ILE A 217 -22.71 15.22 -17.56
N ASP A 218 -22.67 13.89 -17.56
CA ASP A 218 -23.84 13.02 -17.70
C ASP A 218 -23.97 12.22 -16.39
N CYS A 219 -25.02 12.43 -15.61
CA CYS A 219 -25.30 11.67 -14.38
C CYS A 219 -26.66 11.01 -14.50
N ASP A 220 -26.74 9.74 -14.10
CA ASP A 220 -28.02 9.07 -13.98
C ASP A 220 -28.81 9.67 -12.81
N ASP A 221 -30.15 9.64 -12.92
CA ASP A 221 -31.04 9.96 -11.82
C ASP A 221 -30.97 8.85 -10.76
N ASP A 222 -31.25 9.17 -9.48
CA ASP A 222 -31.31 8.22 -8.36
C ASP A 222 -30.02 7.42 -8.10
N LEU A 223 -28.86 8.08 -8.15
CA LEU A 223 -27.61 7.46 -7.75
C LEU A 223 -27.57 7.24 -6.23
N PRO A 224 -27.11 6.04 -5.76
CA PRO A 224 -26.98 5.78 -4.34
C PRO A 224 -25.86 6.62 -3.72
N SER A 225 -26.06 7.05 -2.47
CA SER A 225 -24.97 7.65 -1.70
C SER A 225 -24.02 6.57 -1.21
N LEU A 226 -22.73 6.68 -1.53
CA LEU A 226 -21.70 5.73 -1.16
C LEU A 226 -20.82 6.27 -0.01
N LYS A 227 -20.24 5.36 0.79
CA LYS A 227 -19.26 5.71 1.82
C LYS A 227 -17.86 5.88 1.21
N LEU A 228 -17.55 7.09 0.77
CA LEU A 228 -16.29 7.45 0.10
C LEU A 228 -15.63 8.63 0.81
N ASP A 229 -14.35 8.87 0.54
CA ASP A 229 -13.66 10.10 0.93
C ASP A 229 -13.92 11.18 -0.14
N PRO A 230 -14.75 12.22 0.13
CA PRO A 230 -15.13 13.19 -0.89
C PRO A 230 -13.95 13.99 -1.44
N LEU A 231 -12.96 14.29 -0.60
CA LEU A 231 -11.77 15.06 -1.02
C LEU A 231 -10.89 14.24 -1.98
N ARG A 232 -10.76 12.93 -1.70
CA ARG A 232 -10.01 12.01 -2.56
C ARG A 232 -10.72 11.78 -3.89
N MET A 233 -12.04 11.60 -3.85
CA MET A 233 -12.83 11.46 -5.07
C MET A 233 -12.80 12.73 -5.93
N GLN A 234 -12.85 13.92 -5.30
CA GLN A 234 -12.68 15.17 -6.01
C GLN A 234 -11.30 15.29 -6.67
N LEU A 235 -10.25 14.85 -5.97
CA LEU A 235 -8.89 14.83 -6.51
C LEU A 235 -8.77 13.87 -7.70
N LEU A 236 -9.33 12.66 -7.59
CA LEU A 236 -9.37 11.67 -8.67
C LEU A 236 -10.08 12.22 -9.91
N MET A 237 -11.31 12.72 -9.74
CA MET A 237 -12.08 13.31 -10.85
C MET A 237 -11.32 14.45 -11.50
N ARG A 238 -10.73 15.36 -10.73
CA ARG A 238 -9.95 16.48 -11.24
C ARG A 238 -8.77 16.02 -12.11
N ASN A 239 -8.02 15.02 -11.64
CA ASN A 239 -6.88 14.50 -12.40
C ASN A 239 -7.32 13.82 -13.70
N LEU A 240 -8.37 13.00 -13.67
CA LEU A 240 -8.89 12.33 -14.85
C LEU A 240 -9.43 13.35 -15.86
N ILE A 241 -10.22 14.33 -15.40
CA ILE A 241 -10.80 15.37 -16.26
C ILE A 241 -9.71 16.24 -16.87
N ASN A 242 -8.70 16.67 -16.11
CA ASN A 242 -7.59 17.46 -16.61
C ASN A 242 -6.80 16.70 -17.68
N ASN A 243 -6.53 15.41 -17.43
CA ASN A 243 -5.85 14.56 -18.39
C ASN A 243 -6.67 14.42 -19.68
N ALA A 244 -7.97 14.14 -19.56
CA ALA A 244 -8.86 14.02 -20.69
C ALA A 244 -8.94 15.32 -21.53
N LEU A 245 -9.10 16.48 -20.89
CA LEU A 245 -9.16 17.77 -21.58
C LEU A 245 -7.84 18.12 -22.29
N HIS A 246 -6.71 17.74 -21.70
CA HIS A 246 -5.40 17.98 -22.29
C HIS A 246 -5.18 17.17 -23.58
N HIS A 247 -5.64 15.91 -23.60
CA HIS A 247 -5.45 14.99 -24.71
C HIS A 247 -6.61 15.00 -25.73
N ASN A 248 -7.70 15.72 -25.41
CA ASN A 248 -8.89 15.78 -26.24
C ASN A 248 -8.63 16.50 -27.57
N ASP A 249 -9.29 16.03 -28.64
CA ASP A 249 -9.41 16.73 -29.90
C ASP A 249 -10.82 17.38 -29.98
N PRO A 250 -10.94 18.70 -29.80
CA PRO A 250 -12.26 19.36 -29.78
C PRO A 250 -13.06 19.18 -31.09
N HIS A 251 -12.38 18.89 -32.21
CA HIS A 251 -13.06 18.65 -33.52
C HIS A 251 -13.71 17.26 -33.58
N LYS A 252 -13.28 16.33 -32.72
CA LYS A 252 -13.82 14.96 -32.68
C LYS A 252 -14.87 14.76 -31.58
N GLY A 253 -14.87 15.61 -30.56
CA GLY A 253 -15.85 15.51 -29.50
C GLY A 253 -15.51 16.33 -28.25
N THR A 254 -16.47 16.40 -27.36
CA THR A 254 -16.35 17.05 -26.05
C THR A 254 -16.06 16.01 -24.99
N VAL A 255 -15.11 16.25 -24.08
CA VAL A 255 -14.82 15.35 -22.94
C VAL A 255 -16.09 15.06 -22.18
N VAL A 256 -16.29 13.80 -21.81
CA VAL A 256 -17.47 13.32 -21.08
C VAL A 256 -17.05 12.81 -19.71
N LEU A 257 -17.67 13.35 -18.66
CA LEU A 257 -17.70 12.75 -17.33
C LEU A 257 -19.07 12.09 -17.15
N ARG A 258 -19.11 10.76 -17.08
CA ARG A 258 -20.34 10.00 -16.84
C ARG A 258 -20.31 9.37 -15.46
N VAL A 259 -21.41 9.53 -14.73
CA VAL A 259 -21.65 8.89 -13.43
C VAL A 259 -22.94 8.09 -13.56
N ALA A 260 -22.82 6.76 -13.66
CA ALA A 260 -23.93 5.87 -13.94
C ALA A 260 -24.07 4.80 -12.88
N LYS A 261 -25.30 4.35 -12.65
CA LYS A 261 -25.57 3.21 -11.76
C LYS A 261 -25.10 1.91 -12.42
N GLU A 262 -24.35 1.10 -11.71
CA GLU A 262 -23.89 -0.21 -12.18
C GLU A 262 -24.03 -1.25 -11.08
N GLY A 263 -25.06 -2.10 -11.21
CA GLY A 263 -25.40 -3.08 -10.18
C GLY A 263 -25.76 -2.43 -8.84
N ALA A 264 -25.02 -2.78 -7.79
CA ALA A 264 -25.13 -2.19 -6.45
C ALA A 264 -24.25 -0.94 -6.25
N GLY A 265 -23.39 -0.63 -7.23
CA GLY A 265 -22.44 0.47 -7.17
C GLY A 265 -22.67 1.54 -8.21
N ILE A 266 -21.66 2.37 -8.38
CA ILE A 266 -21.63 3.48 -9.34
C ILE A 266 -20.38 3.32 -10.22
N ARG A 267 -20.58 3.35 -11.55
CA ARG A 267 -19.49 3.47 -12.50
C ARG A 267 -19.23 4.96 -12.77
N LEU A 268 -17.98 5.37 -12.56
CA LEU A 268 -17.48 6.68 -12.95
C LEU A 268 -16.61 6.51 -14.20
N VAL A 269 -16.90 7.29 -15.23
CA VAL A 269 -16.18 7.23 -16.51
C VAL A 269 -15.76 8.63 -16.90
N VAL A 270 -14.51 8.79 -17.31
CA VAL A 270 -14.01 9.99 -18.00
C VAL A 270 -13.47 9.57 -19.35
N ARG A 271 -14.03 10.16 -20.43
CA ARG A 271 -13.68 9.84 -21.80
C ARG A 271 -13.26 11.09 -22.55
N ASP A 272 -12.15 11.00 -23.28
CA ASP A 272 -11.74 11.97 -24.29
C ASP A 272 -11.92 11.43 -25.72
N PHE A 273 -11.76 12.30 -26.70
CA PHE A 273 -11.85 12.00 -28.10
C PHE A 273 -10.53 12.33 -28.84
N GLY A 274 -9.42 12.16 -28.14
CA GLY A 274 -8.08 12.38 -28.65
C GLY A 274 -7.59 11.25 -29.55
N ARG A 275 -6.27 11.13 -29.64
CA ARG A 275 -5.62 10.11 -30.48
C ARG A 275 -5.48 8.75 -29.80
N GLY A 276 -5.85 8.64 -28.51
CA GLY A 276 -5.59 7.46 -27.70
C GLY A 276 -4.10 7.28 -27.37
N VAL A 277 -3.75 6.10 -26.91
CA VAL A 277 -2.41 5.71 -26.45
C VAL A 277 -1.97 4.44 -27.15
N PRO A 278 -0.67 4.25 -27.50
CA PRO A 278 -0.20 2.97 -28.03
C PRO A 278 -0.56 1.81 -27.13
N GLU A 279 -1.06 0.70 -27.68
CA GLU A 279 -1.50 -0.49 -26.91
C GLU A 279 -0.40 -1.01 -25.98
N THR A 280 0.85 -0.99 -26.45
CA THR A 280 2.03 -1.41 -25.67
C THR A 280 2.30 -0.54 -24.44
N ALA A 281 1.76 0.68 -24.39
CA ALA A 281 1.95 1.62 -23.30
C ALA A 281 0.81 1.60 -22.29
N ILE A 282 -0.37 1.02 -22.59
CA ILE A 282 -1.54 1.01 -21.70
C ILE A 282 -1.21 0.37 -20.35
N GLY A 283 -0.47 -0.75 -20.35
CA GLY A 283 -0.10 -1.46 -19.13
C GLY A 283 0.84 -0.67 -18.19
N GLN A 284 1.55 0.33 -18.73
CA GLN A 284 2.48 1.18 -17.98
C GLN A 284 1.85 2.53 -17.56
N LEU A 285 0.63 2.81 -18.08
CA LEU A 285 -0.09 4.02 -17.66
C LEU A 285 -0.42 3.95 -16.16
N GLY A 286 0.00 4.95 -15.44
CA GLY A 286 -0.14 5.00 -13.99
C GLY A 286 1.12 4.60 -13.23
N GLU A 287 2.18 4.13 -13.90
CA GLU A 287 3.52 4.11 -13.29
C GLU A 287 3.99 5.57 -13.04
N PRO A 288 4.65 5.81 -11.89
CA PRO A 288 5.14 7.14 -11.57
C PRO A 288 6.06 7.68 -12.68
N PHE A 289 5.84 8.91 -13.11
CA PHE A 289 6.65 9.63 -14.11
C PHE A 289 6.63 9.04 -15.54
N PHE A 290 5.84 7.98 -15.79
CA PHE A 290 5.73 7.39 -17.12
C PHE A 290 4.97 8.30 -18.09
N GLN A 291 5.47 8.39 -19.32
CA GLN A 291 4.81 9.02 -20.47
C GLN A 291 4.91 8.12 -21.70
N PRO A 292 3.81 7.91 -22.42
CA PRO A 292 3.84 7.14 -23.65
C PRO A 292 4.74 7.80 -24.71
N PRO A 293 5.46 7.02 -25.52
CA PRO A 293 6.21 7.56 -26.67
C PRO A 293 5.30 8.36 -27.60
N GLY A 294 5.77 9.55 -28.01
CA GLY A 294 5.01 10.41 -28.88
C GLY A 294 3.90 11.23 -28.22
N ALA A 295 3.85 11.29 -26.91
CA ALA A 295 2.84 12.06 -26.16
C ALA A 295 2.90 13.60 -26.41
N GLY A 296 3.92 14.10 -27.10
CA GLY A 296 4.13 15.54 -27.28
C GLY A 296 4.83 16.20 -26.07
N PRO A 297 5.07 17.52 -26.12
CA PRO A 297 5.63 18.23 -24.98
C PRO A 297 4.70 18.12 -23.78
N ARG A 298 5.30 18.05 -22.58
CA ARG A 298 4.53 18.01 -21.32
C ARG A 298 3.61 19.22 -21.24
N PRO A 299 2.33 19.04 -20.85
CA PRO A 299 1.50 20.18 -20.51
C PRO A 299 2.17 20.97 -19.39
N GLU A 300 1.99 22.27 -19.37
CA GLU A 300 2.37 23.09 -18.23
C GLU A 300 1.72 22.48 -16.98
N GLY A 301 2.52 21.90 -16.07
CA GLY A 301 2.06 21.23 -14.87
C GLY A 301 1.94 19.69 -14.93
N GLY A 302 2.14 19.01 -16.05
CA GLY A 302 1.99 17.55 -16.18
C GLY A 302 3.24 16.78 -15.76
N VAL A 303 3.25 16.18 -14.56
CA VAL A 303 4.41 15.49 -13.99
C VAL A 303 4.40 13.98 -14.21
N GLY A 304 3.29 13.40 -14.71
CA GLY A 304 3.13 11.95 -14.82
C GLY A 304 2.77 11.24 -13.53
N LEU A 305 2.30 11.98 -12.50
CA LEU A 305 1.82 11.42 -11.24
C LEU A 305 0.29 11.38 -11.13
N GLY A 306 -0.44 12.03 -12.02
CA GLY A 306 -1.89 12.15 -11.96
C GLY A 306 -2.61 10.81 -12.03
N LEU A 307 -2.27 9.94 -12.98
CA LEU A 307 -2.85 8.60 -13.13
C LEU A 307 -2.41 7.66 -12.00
N THR A 308 -1.15 7.73 -11.57
CA THR A 308 -0.65 6.99 -10.39
C THR A 308 -1.50 7.31 -9.16
N LEU A 309 -1.77 8.60 -8.92
CA LEU A 309 -2.59 9.04 -7.81
C LEU A 309 -4.04 8.56 -7.94
N CYS A 310 -4.60 8.56 -9.16
CA CYS A 310 -5.94 8.01 -9.42
C CYS A 310 -6.00 6.50 -9.11
N GLN A 311 -4.99 5.72 -9.48
CA GLN A 311 -4.90 4.29 -9.17
C GLN A 311 -4.85 4.06 -7.65
N LEU A 312 -4.02 4.83 -6.93
CA LEU A 312 -3.90 4.72 -5.47
C LEU A 312 -5.22 5.10 -4.76
N ILE A 313 -5.90 6.15 -5.23
CA ILE A 313 -7.21 6.54 -4.68
C ILE A 313 -8.24 5.45 -4.94
N ALA A 314 -8.32 4.90 -6.15
CA ALA A 314 -9.23 3.81 -6.49
C ALA A 314 -8.96 2.58 -5.62
N ALA A 315 -7.71 2.14 -5.50
CA ALA A 315 -7.30 1.01 -4.68
C ALA A 315 -7.64 1.20 -3.19
N ALA A 316 -7.40 2.41 -2.65
CA ALA A 316 -7.75 2.73 -1.27
C ALA A 316 -9.28 2.62 -1.01
N HIS A 317 -10.11 2.91 -2.02
CA HIS A 317 -11.57 2.74 -1.97
C HIS A 317 -12.03 1.30 -2.31
N GLY A 318 -11.10 0.35 -2.49
CA GLY A 318 -11.42 -1.04 -2.84
C GLY A 318 -11.86 -1.23 -4.28
N SER A 319 -11.52 -0.28 -5.16
CA SER A 319 -11.82 -0.27 -6.58
C SER A 319 -10.55 -0.37 -7.41
N ARG A 320 -10.71 -0.55 -8.72
CA ARG A 320 -9.62 -0.55 -9.70
C ARG A 320 -9.91 0.46 -10.79
N LEU A 321 -8.90 1.27 -11.13
CA LEU A 321 -8.97 2.16 -12.28
C LEU A 321 -8.69 1.34 -13.56
N GLU A 322 -9.64 1.31 -14.46
CA GLU A 322 -9.53 0.69 -15.79
C GLU A 322 -9.21 1.76 -16.83
N LEU A 323 -8.24 1.48 -17.68
CA LEU A 323 -7.74 2.38 -18.71
C LEU A 323 -7.82 1.66 -20.05
N ARG A 324 -8.49 2.25 -21.03
CA ARG A 324 -8.65 1.64 -22.36
C ARG A 324 -8.70 2.67 -23.48
N ASN A 325 -8.22 2.26 -24.65
CA ASN A 325 -8.48 3.02 -25.88
C ASN A 325 -9.93 2.87 -26.29
N GLU A 326 -10.48 3.97 -26.80
CA GLU A 326 -11.76 4.02 -27.52
C GLU A 326 -11.53 4.61 -28.92
N ASN A 327 -12.37 4.31 -29.86
CA ASN A 327 -12.23 4.82 -31.20
C ASN A 327 -13.34 5.85 -31.53
N PRO A 328 -13.03 7.16 -31.54
CA PRO A 328 -11.75 7.78 -31.18
C PRO A 328 -11.62 8.00 -29.68
N GLY A 329 -10.36 8.09 -29.17
CA GLY A 329 -10.04 8.62 -27.87
C GLY A 329 -9.58 7.59 -26.83
N PHE A 330 -9.71 7.97 -25.57
CA PHE A 330 -9.29 7.20 -24.42
C PHE A 330 -10.33 7.28 -23.30
N GLU A 331 -10.49 6.20 -22.56
CA GLU A 331 -11.42 6.11 -21.45
C GLU A 331 -10.71 5.63 -20.17
N ALA A 332 -10.97 6.34 -19.09
CA ALA A 332 -10.63 5.93 -17.75
C ALA A 332 -11.91 5.71 -16.94
N SER A 333 -12.08 4.52 -16.36
CA SER A 333 -13.30 4.17 -15.61
C SER A 333 -12.99 3.40 -14.33
N LEU A 334 -13.88 3.49 -13.35
CA LEU A 334 -13.82 2.71 -12.10
C LEU A 334 -15.23 2.46 -11.57
N ILE A 335 -15.40 1.34 -10.86
CA ILE A 335 -16.65 0.98 -10.19
C ILE A 335 -16.46 1.16 -8.69
N LEU A 336 -17.35 1.93 -8.07
CA LEU A 336 -17.36 2.23 -6.63
C LEU A 336 -18.54 1.51 -5.99
N MET A 337 -18.30 0.89 -4.83
CA MET A 337 -19.32 0.12 -4.09
C MET A 337 -19.49 0.63 -2.66
#